data_ad5294a1b9c50d330b67e67d54316a38
#
_entry.id   ad5294a1b9c50d330b67e67d54316a38
#
_cell.length_a   1.000
_cell.length_b   1.000
_cell.length_c   1.000
_cell.angle_alpha   90.00
_cell.angle_beta   90.00
_cell.angle_gamma   90.00
#
_symmetry.space_group_name_H-M   'P 1'
#
loop_
_entity.id
_entity.type
_entity.pdbx_description
1 polymer ?
#
loop_
_entity_poly.entity_id
_entity_poly.type
_entity_poly.pdbx_seq_one_letter_code
_entity_poly.pdbx_strand_id
1 'polypeptide(L)'
;MSELLHRVKFMISIIKVYLRGVVMELHAILSAFAKLPQVDYAASTLSMENVRLHLKGLIGSSKSIVATSIAQQLPSHQLFILNDKEEAAYFLNDLEGLYPNDKRILFYPASYRIPYQIDEIDNANVVARAEVLERISSNQNAWVVTYPEALFEKVPTKKKLVENSMRVEVGKSYSLDFMNELLLEYHF
;
A
#
# COMPACT_ATOMS: atom_id res chain seq x y z
N MET A 1 20.60 22.61 35.25
CA MET A 1 20.75 21.51 34.25
C MET A 1 20.00 20.25 34.64
N SER A 2 19.91 19.88 35.93
CA SER A 2 19.17 18.69 36.41
C SER A 2 17.65 18.80 36.27
N GLU A 3 17.08 19.98 36.49
CA GLU A 3 15.64 20.23 36.45
C GLU A 3 15.06 20.17 35.03
N LEU A 4 15.82 20.64 34.03
CA LEU A 4 15.45 20.56 32.62
C LEU A 4 15.42 19.09 32.15
N LEU A 5 16.39 18.32 32.59
CA LEU A 5 16.49 16.87 32.27
C LEU A 5 15.33 16.07 32.88
N HIS A 6 14.88 16.48 34.06
CA HIS A 6 13.74 15.87 34.75
C HIS A 6 12.41 16.16 34.04
N ARG A 7 12.22 17.41 33.57
CA ARG A 7 11.05 17.82 32.79
C ARG A 7 10.99 17.12 31.43
N VAL A 8 12.13 16.98 30.75
CA VAL A 8 12.20 16.26 29.47
C VAL A 8 11.89 14.77 29.65
N LYS A 9 12.43 14.11 30.68
CA LYS A 9 12.12 12.71 30.97
C LYS A 9 10.65 12.50 31.33
N PHE A 10 10.05 13.41 32.08
CA PHE A 10 8.63 13.36 32.45
C PHE A 10 7.74 13.53 31.21
N MET A 11 8.07 14.49 30.32
CA MET A 11 7.34 14.72 29.07
C MET A 11 7.43 13.51 28.12
N ILE A 12 8.61 12.90 27.99
CA ILE A 12 8.80 11.67 27.21
C ILE A 12 7.99 10.51 27.79
N SER A 13 7.90 10.42 29.13
CA SER A 13 7.09 9.39 29.80
C SER A 13 5.60 9.56 29.53
N ILE A 14 5.09 10.81 29.58
CA ILE A 14 3.68 11.10 29.25
C ILE A 14 3.39 10.78 27.78
N ILE A 15 4.27 11.18 26.85
CA ILE A 15 4.11 10.87 25.43
C ILE A 15 4.09 9.36 25.19
N LYS A 16 4.98 8.59 25.85
CA LYS A 16 4.99 7.13 25.76
C LYS A 16 3.71 6.48 26.29
N VAL A 17 3.15 6.99 27.38
CA VAL A 17 1.88 6.48 27.94
C VAL A 17 0.72 6.82 27.02
N TYR A 18 0.69 8.05 26.46
CA TYR A 18 -0.34 8.48 25.53
C TYR A 18 -0.31 7.68 24.23
N LEU A 19 0.88 7.49 23.63
CA LEU A 19 1.07 6.66 22.44
C LEU A 19 0.70 5.18 22.71
N ARG A 20 1.01 4.66 23.89
CA ARG A 20 0.66 3.29 24.27
C ARG A 20 -0.85 3.11 24.42
N GLY A 21 -1.55 4.10 24.97
CA GLY A 21 -3.02 4.13 25.06
C GLY A 21 -3.66 4.14 23.67
N VAL A 22 -3.21 5.03 22.79
CA VAL A 22 -3.73 5.13 21.41
C VAL A 22 -3.50 3.85 20.60
N VAL A 23 -2.33 3.23 20.72
CA VAL A 23 -2.04 1.96 20.03
C VAL A 23 -2.90 0.80 20.57
N MET A 24 -3.15 0.77 21.89
CA MET A 24 -4.04 -0.24 22.47
C MET A 24 -5.50 -0.04 22.04
N GLU A 25 -5.97 1.20 21.95
CA GLU A 25 -7.33 1.52 21.49
C GLU A 25 -7.52 1.13 20.00
N LEU A 26 -6.55 1.44 19.14
CA LEU A 26 -6.60 1.08 17.72
C LEU A 26 -6.66 -0.44 17.52
N HIS A 27 -5.81 -1.19 18.23
CA HIS A 27 -5.82 -2.66 18.17
C HIS A 27 -7.13 -3.25 18.70
N ALA A 28 -7.71 -2.66 19.74
CA ALA A 28 -9.01 -3.07 20.26
C ALA A 28 -10.13 -2.85 19.25
N ILE A 29 -10.13 -1.70 18.57
CA ILE A 29 -11.09 -1.38 17.50
C ILE A 29 -10.95 -2.39 16.36
N LEU A 30 -9.75 -2.59 15.82
CA LEU A 30 -9.51 -3.54 14.73
C LEU A 30 -9.94 -4.96 15.12
N SER A 31 -9.64 -5.40 16.36
CA SER A 31 -10.05 -6.70 16.86
C SER A 31 -11.57 -6.83 17.01
N ALA A 32 -12.26 -5.75 17.37
CA ALA A 32 -13.71 -5.75 17.47
C ALA A 32 -14.35 -5.87 16.08
N PHE A 33 -13.84 -5.13 15.09
CA PHE A 33 -14.33 -5.22 13.72
C PHE A 33 -14.04 -6.59 13.09
N ALA A 34 -12.85 -7.13 13.30
CA ALA A 34 -12.47 -8.45 12.78
C ALA A 34 -13.36 -9.60 13.31
N LYS A 35 -13.99 -9.42 14.46
CA LYS A 35 -14.90 -10.42 15.08
C LYS A 35 -16.37 -10.21 14.72
N LEU A 36 -16.70 -9.23 13.90
CA LEU A 36 -18.08 -9.01 13.47
C LEU A 36 -18.55 -10.16 12.57
N PRO A 37 -19.72 -10.78 12.84
CA PRO A 37 -20.27 -11.85 11.97
C PRO A 37 -20.43 -11.43 10.53
N GLN A 38 -20.66 -10.12 10.27
CA GLN A 38 -20.77 -9.56 8.92
C GLN A 38 -19.44 -9.56 8.18
N VAL A 39 -18.31 -9.38 8.88
CA VAL A 39 -16.96 -9.46 8.31
C VAL A 39 -16.62 -10.90 7.96
N ASP A 40 -16.90 -11.85 8.86
CA ASP A 40 -16.69 -13.28 8.62
C ASP A 40 -17.56 -13.78 7.46
N TYR A 41 -18.82 -13.35 7.41
CA TYR A 41 -19.72 -13.67 6.28
C TYR A 41 -19.19 -13.07 4.97
N ALA A 42 -18.73 -11.84 4.98
CA ALA A 42 -18.17 -11.19 3.80
C ALA A 42 -16.90 -11.90 3.30
N ALA A 43 -15.98 -12.23 4.21
CA ALA A 43 -14.75 -12.94 3.87
C ALA A 43 -15.03 -14.34 3.31
N SER A 44 -15.90 -15.11 3.97
CA SER A 44 -16.29 -16.45 3.49
C SER A 44 -16.99 -16.39 2.13
N THR A 45 -17.85 -15.39 1.91
CA THR A 45 -18.52 -15.19 0.63
C THR A 45 -17.53 -14.83 -0.47
N LEU A 46 -16.61 -13.88 -0.21
CA LEU A 46 -15.59 -13.45 -1.18
C LEU A 46 -14.50 -14.49 -1.44
N SER A 47 -14.41 -15.54 -0.63
CA SER A 47 -13.56 -16.70 -0.92
C SER A 47 -14.13 -17.62 -2.01
N MET A 48 -15.39 -17.42 -2.40
CA MET A 48 -16.02 -18.19 -3.49
C MET A 48 -15.70 -17.51 -4.83
N GLU A 49 -15.68 -18.29 -5.90
CA GLU A 49 -15.47 -17.75 -7.25
C GLU A 49 -16.70 -17.01 -7.77
N ASN A 50 -16.47 -15.97 -8.55
CA ASN A 50 -17.50 -15.19 -9.28
C ASN A 50 -18.61 -14.57 -8.40
N VAL A 51 -18.29 -14.22 -7.17
CA VAL A 51 -19.23 -13.60 -6.24
C VAL A 51 -19.11 -12.07 -6.28
N ARG A 52 -20.26 -11.40 -6.12
CA ARG A 52 -20.34 -9.95 -5.91
C ARG A 52 -21.05 -9.68 -4.59
N LEU A 53 -20.41 -8.91 -3.73
CA LEU A 53 -20.96 -8.50 -2.44
C LEU A 53 -21.11 -6.97 -2.40
N HIS A 54 -22.27 -6.50 -1.97
CA HIS A 54 -22.53 -5.08 -1.79
C HIS A 54 -22.65 -4.75 -0.31
N LEU A 55 -21.65 -4.04 0.23
CA LEU A 55 -21.65 -3.52 1.60
C LEU A 55 -22.28 -2.12 1.63
N LYS A 56 -23.32 -1.93 2.43
CA LYS A 56 -24.04 -0.65 2.57
C LYS A 56 -23.83 -0.07 3.97
N GLY A 57 -23.90 1.27 4.07
CA GLY A 57 -23.88 1.98 5.35
C GLY A 57 -22.48 2.24 5.90
N LEU A 58 -21.42 2.01 5.14
CA LEU A 58 -20.06 2.35 5.53
C LEU A 58 -19.82 3.85 5.32
N ILE A 59 -19.44 4.57 6.36
CA ILE A 59 -19.22 6.02 6.38
C ILE A 59 -17.83 6.33 6.91
N GLY A 60 -17.12 7.27 6.28
CA GLY A 60 -15.78 7.69 6.69
C GLY A 60 -14.80 6.51 6.73
N SER A 61 -13.90 6.47 7.71
CA SER A 61 -12.89 5.43 7.87
C SER A 61 -13.45 4.03 8.19
N SER A 62 -14.78 3.88 8.39
CA SER A 62 -15.36 2.54 8.50
C SER A 62 -15.19 1.71 7.23
N LYS A 63 -15.07 2.36 6.06
CA LYS A 63 -14.75 1.70 4.79
C LYS A 63 -13.39 1.01 4.87
N SER A 64 -12.37 1.74 5.30
CA SER A 64 -10.98 1.25 5.42
C SER A 64 -10.88 0.12 6.46
N ILE A 65 -11.51 0.28 7.62
CA ILE A 65 -11.50 -0.72 8.70
C ILE A 65 -12.18 -2.02 8.26
N VAL A 66 -13.37 -1.94 7.69
CA VAL A 66 -14.12 -3.14 7.25
C VAL A 66 -13.41 -3.81 6.07
N ALA A 67 -12.96 -3.04 5.07
CA ALA A 67 -12.24 -3.58 3.91
C ALA A 67 -10.98 -4.34 4.34
N THR A 68 -10.18 -3.76 5.23
CA THR A 68 -8.95 -4.39 5.74
C THR A 68 -9.25 -5.58 6.66
N SER A 69 -10.30 -5.52 7.48
CA SER A 69 -10.72 -6.65 8.31
C SER A 69 -11.12 -7.87 7.47
N ILE A 70 -11.76 -7.65 6.33
CA ILE A 70 -12.06 -8.69 5.35
C ILE A 70 -10.77 -9.17 4.66
N ALA A 71 -9.94 -8.23 4.18
CA ALA A 71 -8.71 -8.54 3.46
C ALA A 71 -7.71 -9.35 4.30
N GLN A 72 -7.68 -9.16 5.60
CA GLN A 72 -6.86 -9.96 6.53
C GLN A 72 -7.25 -11.45 6.54
N GLN A 73 -8.49 -11.76 6.25
CA GLN A 73 -8.99 -13.15 6.23
C GLN A 73 -8.83 -13.81 4.85
N LEU A 74 -8.44 -13.06 3.83
CA LEU A 74 -8.29 -13.54 2.47
C LEU A 74 -6.80 -13.73 2.11
N PRO A 75 -6.39 -14.91 1.61
CA PRO A 75 -4.99 -15.18 1.29
C PRO A 75 -4.53 -14.58 -0.04
N SER A 76 -5.46 -14.08 -0.86
CA SER A 76 -5.19 -13.56 -2.20
C SER A 76 -4.74 -12.09 -2.19
N HIS A 77 -4.24 -11.62 -3.34
CA HIS A 77 -4.05 -10.20 -3.57
C HIS A 77 -5.36 -9.45 -3.41
N GLN A 78 -5.30 -8.24 -2.81
CA GLN A 78 -6.44 -7.37 -2.66
C GLN A 78 -6.24 -6.12 -3.52
N LEU A 79 -7.24 -5.76 -4.32
CA LEU A 79 -7.23 -4.56 -5.13
C LEU A 79 -8.34 -3.62 -4.66
N PHE A 80 -7.96 -2.47 -4.13
CA PHE A 80 -8.86 -1.40 -3.69
C PHE A 80 -8.89 -0.32 -4.76
N ILE A 81 -10.02 -0.18 -5.45
CA ILE A 81 -10.23 0.82 -6.49
C ILE A 81 -11.13 1.90 -5.92
N LEU A 82 -10.60 3.10 -5.74
CA LEU A 82 -11.32 4.28 -5.26
C LEU A 82 -11.77 5.12 -6.46
N ASN A 83 -12.63 6.11 -6.22
CA ASN A 83 -13.23 6.87 -7.32
C ASN A 83 -12.22 7.76 -8.05
N ASP A 84 -11.25 8.31 -7.30
CA ASP A 84 -10.23 9.23 -7.80
C ASP A 84 -8.94 9.14 -7.00
N LYS A 85 -7.92 9.91 -7.41
CA LYS A 85 -6.60 9.97 -6.80
C LYS A 85 -6.66 10.42 -5.34
N GLU A 86 -7.48 11.41 -5.04
CA GLU A 86 -7.61 11.98 -3.70
C GLU A 86 -8.22 10.97 -2.73
N GLU A 87 -9.31 10.31 -3.11
CA GLU A 87 -9.94 9.27 -2.29
C GLU A 87 -8.98 8.08 -2.10
N ALA A 88 -8.22 7.71 -3.13
CA ALA A 88 -7.20 6.67 -3.04
C ALA A 88 -6.08 7.04 -2.07
N ALA A 89 -5.60 8.29 -2.08
CA ALA A 89 -4.59 8.77 -1.16
C ALA A 89 -5.09 8.78 0.30
N TYR A 90 -6.32 9.19 0.56
CA TYR A 90 -6.92 9.12 1.89
C TYR A 90 -7.08 7.68 2.36
N PHE A 91 -7.55 6.79 1.50
CA PHE A 91 -7.70 5.38 1.83
C PHE A 91 -6.34 4.71 2.13
N LEU A 92 -5.32 5.01 1.34
CA LEU A 92 -3.94 4.55 1.57
C LEU A 92 -3.44 5.01 2.94
N ASN A 93 -3.59 6.30 3.26
CA ASN A 93 -3.19 6.86 4.56
C ASN A 93 -3.93 6.19 5.73
N ASP A 94 -5.22 5.88 5.56
CA ASP A 94 -5.98 5.10 6.55
C ASP A 94 -5.33 3.71 6.74
N LEU A 95 -5.00 3.00 5.66
CA LEU A 95 -4.39 1.68 5.73
C LEU A 95 -3.03 1.70 6.42
N GLU A 96 -2.17 2.65 6.07
CA GLU A 96 -0.86 2.84 6.69
C GLU A 96 -0.97 3.20 8.18
N GLY A 97 -1.99 3.98 8.55
CA GLY A 97 -2.31 4.29 9.94
C GLY A 97 -2.84 3.08 10.72
N LEU A 98 -3.67 2.24 10.10
CA LEU A 98 -4.24 1.03 10.70
C LEU A 98 -3.21 -0.10 10.84
N TYR A 99 -2.30 -0.23 9.87
CA TYR A 99 -1.28 -1.29 9.80
C TYR A 99 0.11 -0.70 9.54
N PRO A 100 0.71 -0.02 10.53
CA PRO A 100 2.03 0.60 10.37
C PRO A 100 3.08 -0.43 9.98
N ASN A 101 3.89 -0.11 8.97
CA ASN A 101 4.96 -0.96 8.44
C ASN A 101 4.51 -2.27 7.75
N ASP A 102 3.25 -2.42 7.41
CA ASP A 102 2.81 -3.57 6.62
C ASP A 102 3.22 -3.41 5.15
N LYS A 103 4.24 -4.16 4.76
CA LYS A 103 4.81 -4.12 3.41
C LYS A 103 3.87 -4.65 2.31
N ARG A 104 2.71 -5.18 2.66
CA ARG A 104 1.69 -5.59 1.68
C ARG A 104 0.94 -4.41 1.08
N ILE A 105 0.87 -3.29 1.82
CA ILE A 105 0.16 -2.07 1.40
C ILE A 105 0.99 -1.36 0.36
N LEU A 106 0.44 -1.22 -0.83
CA LEU A 106 1.12 -0.63 -1.97
C LEU A 106 0.18 0.34 -2.69
N PHE A 107 0.73 1.44 -3.16
CA PHE A 107 0.01 2.39 -4.00
C PHE A 107 0.33 2.15 -5.48
N TYR A 108 -0.70 2.12 -6.31
CA TYR A 108 -0.55 2.03 -7.76
C TYR A 108 -1.10 3.29 -8.40
N PRO A 109 -0.28 4.36 -8.55
CA PRO A 109 -0.68 5.65 -9.11
C PRO A 109 -0.65 5.64 -10.63
N ALA A 110 -1.23 6.68 -11.26
CA ALA A 110 -0.93 7.03 -12.63
C ALA A 110 0.52 7.51 -12.76
N SER A 111 1.19 7.19 -13.87
CA SER A 111 2.58 7.58 -14.11
C SER A 111 2.74 9.08 -14.37
N TYR A 112 1.67 9.74 -14.82
CA TYR A 112 1.68 11.15 -15.16
C TYR A 112 1.39 12.02 -13.94
N ARG A 113 2.09 13.15 -13.86
CA ARG A 113 1.90 14.13 -12.81
C ARG A 113 0.56 14.86 -12.93
N ILE A 114 0.16 15.17 -14.18
CA ILE A 114 -1.07 15.88 -14.51
C ILE A 114 -1.78 15.11 -15.63
N PRO A 115 -3.10 14.86 -15.50
CA PRO A 115 -3.88 14.27 -16.60
C PRO A 115 -3.71 15.08 -17.88
N TYR A 116 -3.49 14.40 -19.01
CA TYR A 116 -3.29 14.98 -20.34
C TYR A 116 -1.95 15.68 -20.63
N GLN A 117 -1.04 15.80 -19.65
CA GLN A 117 0.35 16.21 -19.89
C GLN A 117 1.27 14.98 -19.91
N ILE A 118 1.34 14.35 -21.08
CA ILE A 118 2.09 13.08 -21.29
C ILE A 118 3.60 13.26 -21.07
N ASP A 119 4.09 14.50 -21.14
CA ASP A 119 5.52 14.81 -21.10
C ASP A 119 6.08 14.97 -19.66
N GLU A 120 5.23 15.02 -18.63
CA GLU A 120 5.65 15.11 -17.23
C GLU A 120 5.44 13.78 -16.48
N ILE A 121 6.35 12.84 -16.69
CA ILE A 121 6.39 11.58 -15.96
C ILE A 121 6.89 11.85 -14.52
N ASP A 122 6.16 11.35 -13.54
CA ASP A 122 6.62 11.35 -12.14
C ASP A 122 7.39 10.05 -11.86
N ASN A 123 8.71 10.16 -11.74
CA ASN A 123 9.58 9.01 -11.50
C ASN A 123 9.20 8.24 -10.23
N ALA A 124 8.71 8.90 -9.18
CA ALA A 124 8.25 8.24 -7.97
C ALA A 124 7.03 7.34 -8.25
N ASN A 125 6.11 7.82 -9.09
CA ASN A 125 4.95 7.04 -9.51
C ASN A 125 5.36 5.83 -10.37
N VAL A 126 6.33 6.00 -11.25
CA VAL A 126 6.86 4.89 -12.07
C VAL A 126 7.46 3.80 -11.19
N VAL A 127 8.25 4.18 -10.18
CA VAL A 127 8.84 3.23 -9.21
C VAL A 127 7.75 2.52 -8.41
N ALA A 128 6.75 3.24 -7.90
CA ALA A 128 5.63 2.65 -7.17
C ALA A 128 4.85 1.63 -8.03
N ARG A 129 4.60 1.96 -9.30
CA ARG A 129 3.98 1.04 -10.26
C ARG A 129 4.82 -0.21 -10.49
N ALA A 130 6.13 -0.05 -10.67
CA ALA A 130 7.05 -1.16 -10.89
C ALA A 130 7.08 -2.10 -9.67
N GLU A 131 7.09 -1.57 -8.45
CA GLU A 131 7.04 -2.36 -7.22
C GLU A 131 5.77 -3.21 -7.14
N VAL A 132 4.59 -2.64 -7.45
CA VAL A 132 3.33 -3.39 -7.48
C VAL A 132 3.37 -4.52 -8.50
N LEU A 133 3.84 -4.24 -9.73
CA LEU A 133 3.92 -5.24 -10.79
C LEU A 133 4.91 -6.37 -10.44
N GLU A 134 6.05 -6.05 -9.83
CA GLU A 134 7.01 -7.05 -9.35
C GLU A 134 6.37 -7.93 -8.26
N ARG A 135 5.68 -7.32 -7.28
CA ARG A 135 5.04 -8.00 -6.18
C ARG A 135 3.98 -9.00 -6.66
N ILE A 136 3.13 -8.56 -7.58
CA ILE A 136 2.10 -9.43 -8.19
C ILE A 136 2.77 -10.53 -9.03
N SER A 137 3.80 -10.19 -9.81
CA SER A 137 4.50 -11.16 -10.66
C SER A 137 5.22 -12.24 -9.88
N SER A 138 5.74 -11.92 -8.70
CA SER A 138 6.38 -12.86 -7.77
C SER A 138 5.41 -13.61 -6.87
N ASN A 139 4.11 -13.43 -7.07
CA ASN A 139 3.02 -14.05 -6.29
C ASN A 139 3.11 -13.80 -4.78
N GLN A 140 3.69 -12.66 -4.39
CA GLN A 140 3.72 -12.21 -2.99
C GLN A 140 2.45 -11.44 -2.69
N ASN A 141 1.77 -11.76 -1.59
CA ASN A 141 0.52 -11.10 -1.22
C ASN A 141 0.68 -9.58 -1.18
N ALA A 142 -0.26 -8.87 -1.82
CA ALA A 142 -0.28 -7.42 -1.94
C ALA A 142 -1.68 -6.86 -1.72
N TRP A 143 -1.76 -5.71 -1.07
CA TRP A 143 -2.93 -4.86 -0.91
C TRP A 143 -2.70 -3.60 -1.73
N VAL A 144 -3.23 -3.58 -2.93
CA VAL A 144 -2.99 -2.52 -3.89
C VAL A 144 -4.11 -1.50 -3.84
N VAL A 145 -3.78 -0.25 -3.55
CA VAL A 145 -4.69 0.89 -3.59
C VAL A 145 -4.49 1.64 -4.90
N THR A 146 -5.57 1.92 -5.62
CA THR A 146 -5.51 2.56 -6.93
C THR A 146 -6.82 3.28 -7.28
N TYR A 147 -6.88 3.87 -8.45
CA TYR A 147 -8.02 4.59 -9.00
C TYR A 147 -8.10 4.39 -10.53
N PRO A 148 -9.24 4.70 -11.19
CA PRO A 148 -9.48 4.32 -12.59
C PRO A 148 -8.41 4.80 -13.57
N GLU A 149 -7.95 6.05 -13.48
CA GLU A 149 -6.97 6.62 -14.40
C GLU A 149 -5.67 5.82 -14.39
N ALA A 150 -5.21 5.37 -13.21
CA ALA A 150 -4.00 4.56 -13.08
C ALA A 150 -4.14 3.18 -13.73
N LEU A 151 -5.35 2.60 -13.71
CA LEU A 151 -5.63 1.28 -14.29
C LEU A 151 -5.74 1.31 -15.81
N PHE A 152 -6.12 2.44 -16.41
CA PHE A 152 -6.22 2.57 -17.86
C PHE A 152 -4.87 2.74 -18.57
N GLU A 153 -3.81 3.02 -17.83
CA GLU A 153 -2.48 3.10 -18.42
C GLU A 153 -1.97 1.72 -18.83
N LYS A 154 -1.31 1.69 -19.99
CA LYS A 154 -0.66 0.49 -20.49
C LYS A 154 0.46 0.06 -19.57
N VAL A 155 0.56 -1.23 -19.34
CA VAL A 155 1.63 -1.85 -18.55
C VAL A 155 2.42 -2.84 -19.41
N PRO A 156 3.72 -3.04 -19.14
CA PRO A 156 4.48 -4.07 -19.82
C PRO A 156 3.91 -5.46 -19.49
N THR A 157 4.00 -6.37 -20.45
CA THR A 157 3.63 -7.77 -20.17
C THR A 157 4.61 -8.38 -19.18
N LYS A 158 4.17 -9.42 -18.43
CA LYS A 158 5.04 -10.14 -17.47
C LYS A 158 6.38 -10.56 -18.10
N LYS A 159 6.36 -11.01 -19.36
CA LYS A 159 7.57 -11.40 -20.09
C LYS A 159 8.51 -10.21 -20.27
N LYS A 160 8.01 -9.08 -20.77
CA LYS A 160 8.81 -7.86 -20.94
C LYS A 160 9.30 -7.30 -19.60
N LEU A 161 8.51 -7.41 -18.52
CA LEU A 161 8.92 -6.96 -17.21
C LEU A 161 10.14 -7.76 -16.71
N VAL A 162 10.12 -9.08 -16.88
CA VAL A 162 11.25 -9.95 -16.51
C VAL A 162 12.48 -9.71 -17.38
N GLU A 163 12.29 -9.56 -18.70
CA GLU A 163 13.38 -9.31 -19.65
C GLU A 163 14.08 -7.97 -19.42
N ASN A 164 13.32 -6.94 -18.98
CA ASN A 164 13.80 -5.57 -18.76
C ASN A 164 14.05 -5.27 -17.26
N SER A 165 14.04 -6.25 -16.38
CA SER A 165 14.36 -6.06 -14.97
C SER A 165 15.71 -6.68 -14.64
N MET A 166 16.56 -5.88 -14.02
CA MET A 166 17.83 -6.36 -13.47
C MET A 166 17.80 -6.33 -11.96
N ARG A 167 18.12 -7.45 -11.34
CA ARG A 167 18.27 -7.51 -9.88
C ARG A 167 19.71 -7.28 -9.48
N VAL A 168 19.95 -6.20 -8.75
CA VAL A 168 21.26 -5.91 -8.14
C VAL A 168 21.29 -6.53 -6.74
N GLU A 169 22.32 -7.37 -6.48
CA GLU A 169 22.47 -8.04 -5.19
C GLU A 169 23.71 -7.50 -4.46
N VAL A 170 23.56 -7.24 -3.17
CA VAL A 170 24.67 -6.81 -2.31
C VAL A 170 25.74 -7.91 -2.24
N GLY A 171 27.01 -7.52 -2.47
CA GLY A 171 28.15 -8.46 -2.49
C GLY A 171 28.51 -9.03 -3.86
N LYS A 172 27.73 -8.73 -4.92
CA LYS A 172 28.13 -9.01 -6.31
C LYS A 172 28.85 -7.81 -6.92
N SER A 173 29.86 -8.09 -7.77
CA SER A 173 30.57 -7.07 -8.53
C SER A 173 29.86 -6.82 -9.86
N TYR A 174 29.59 -5.55 -10.15
CA TYR A 174 29.03 -5.09 -11.41
C TYR A 174 29.98 -4.09 -12.06
N SER A 175 30.11 -4.12 -13.39
CA SER A 175 30.90 -3.11 -14.10
C SER A 175 30.16 -1.76 -14.02
N LEU A 176 30.90 -0.70 -13.70
CA LEU A 176 30.36 0.66 -13.69
C LEU A 176 29.91 1.10 -15.09
N ASP A 177 30.68 0.71 -16.12
CA ASP A 177 30.33 1.04 -17.50
C ASP A 177 29.02 0.37 -17.92
N PHE A 178 28.85 -0.90 -17.57
CA PHE A 178 27.60 -1.63 -17.81
C PHE A 178 26.42 -1.01 -17.05
N MET A 179 26.61 -0.60 -15.80
CA MET A 179 25.55 0.06 -15.01
C MET A 179 25.19 1.42 -15.61
N ASN A 180 26.16 2.21 -16.06
CA ASN A 180 25.92 3.49 -16.71
C ASN A 180 25.17 3.32 -18.03
N GLU A 181 25.57 2.34 -18.86
CA GLU A 181 24.91 2.05 -20.12
C GLU A 181 23.45 1.63 -19.91
N LEU A 182 23.21 0.76 -18.93
CA LEU A 182 21.87 0.33 -18.54
C LEU A 182 21.00 1.50 -18.05
N LEU A 183 21.51 2.37 -17.18
CA LEU A 183 20.80 3.53 -16.68
C LEU A 183 20.47 4.52 -17.82
N LEU A 184 21.36 4.76 -18.74
CA LEU A 184 21.13 5.58 -19.93
C LEU A 184 20.05 4.98 -20.84
N GLU A 185 20.04 3.66 -21.02
CA GLU A 185 19.01 2.96 -21.80
C GLU A 185 17.61 3.13 -21.18
N TYR A 186 17.53 3.17 -19.86
CA TYR A 186 16.28 3.41 -19.13
C TYR A 186 15.96 4.89 -18.89
N HIS A 187 16.72 5.82 -19.51
CA HIS A 187 16.51 7.27 -19.37
C HIS A 187 16.61 7.81 -17.94
N PHE A 188 17.50 7.23 -17.14
CA PHE A 188 17.87 7.75 -15.81
C PHE A 188 19.10 8.65 -15.91
#